data_1682e61144000bdefa660a1eb720607c
#
_entry.id   1682e61144000bdefa660a1eb720607c
#
_cell.length_a   1.000
_cell.length_b   1.000
_cell.length_c   1.000
_cell.angle_alpha   90.00
_cell.angle_beta   90.00
_cell.angle_gamma   90.00
#
_symmetry.space_group_name_H-M   'P 1'
#
loop_
_entity.id
_entity.type
_entity.pdbx_description
1 polymer ?
#
loop_
_entity_poly.entity_id
_entity_poly.type
_entity_poly.pdbx_seq_one_letter_code
_entity_poly.pdbx_strand_id
1 'polypeptide(L)'
;MPARHRPALLSALCFLTATMPAMAQDIALPREAQVGPRPFYLVDKMKDGPLKQQLSQCTGPFRKTDFSIGHRGAALEFPEHSRESYLAAARMGAGIIECDVTFTKDRELVCRHSQCDLHTTTNILTVPALAAKCTQAFSPADPATGKKASAKCCTSDITLAEFRTLTAKMDGFNPDAKTPEEYQNGTPRWRTDLYANSGTLVTHDESIALIKSLGAKFTPELKAPEVAMPFDGDYTQEKDASQMLDAYKKAGIPPSHVFAQSFNLADVLYWVKTEPEFAKQAVYLEERYEKQGLDPNKPETWKPSMAELKAQGVAILGPPIWTMLTLNDKREIVPSEYAKAAKAAGLDLIGWSLERDGPLHRGGGFYHKSIRSAVDRDGDTLTVLDVLAKQVGVRGMFSDWPATTTFYANCTGMK
;
A
#
# COMPACT_ATOMS: atom_id res chain seq x y z
N MET A 1 -83.58 -18.05 -19.44
CA MET A 1 -82.32 -18.07 -20.24
C MET A 1 -81.17 -17.63 -19.33
N PRO A 2 -80.24 -18.51 -19.00
CA PRO A 2 -79.16 -18.11 -18.07
C PRO A 2 -77.94 -17.57 -18.81
N ALA A 3 -77.43 -16.45 -18.27
CA ALA A 3 -76.20 -15.78 -18.77
C ALA A 3 -74.94 -16.60 -18.42
N ARG A 4 -74.09 -16.83 -19.43
CA ARG A 4 -72.79 -17.49 -19.30
C ARG A 4 -71.71 -16.49 -18.90
N HIS A 5 -71.13 -16.67 -17.69
CA HIS A 5 -69.91 -16.00 -17.31
C HIS A 5 -68.69 -16.67 -17.94
N ARG A 6 -67.86 -15.91 -18.65
CA ARG A 6 -66.52 -16.30 -19.11
C ARG A 6 -65.48 -15.88 -18.06
N PRO A 7 -64.54 -16.71 -17.66
CA PRO A 7 -63.45 -16.27 -16.84
C PRO A 7 -62.39 -15.53 -17.66
N ALA A 8 -61.93 -14.36 -17.18
CA ALA A 8 -60.81 -13.64 -17.72
C ALA A 8 -59.49 -14.27 -17.21
N LEU A 9 -58.64 -14.75 -18.10
CA LEU A 9 -57.27 -15.14 -17.79
C LEU A 9 -56.44 -13.86 -17.62
N LEU A 10 -55.96 -13.59 -16.39
CA LEU A 10 -54.88 -12.63 -16.14
C LEU A 10 -53.54 -13.31 -16.44
N SER A 11 -52.89 -12.90 -17.54
CA SER A 11 -51.52 -13.23 -17.83
C SER A 11 -50.60 -12.35 -16.99
N ALA A 12 -49.94 -12.92 -15.97
CA ALA A 12 -48.90 -12.25 -15.23
C ALA A 12 -47.63 -12.20 -16.08
N LEU A 13 -47.28 -11.03 -16.59
CA LEU A 13 -45.99 -10.75 -17.24
C LEU A 13 -44.94 -10.58 -16.14
N CYS A 14 -44.11 -11.60 -15.89
CA CYS A 14 -42.89 -11.46 -15.10
C CYS A 14 -41.85 -10.64 -15.90
N PHE A 15 -41.68 -9.38 -15.52
CA PHE A 15 -40.52 -8.60 -15.96
C PHE A 15 -39.25 -9.11 -15.24
N LEU A 16 -38.45 -9.89 -15.91
CA LEU A 16 -37.06 -10.12 -15.53
C LEU A 16 -36.28 -8.82 -15.76
N THR A 17 -36.08 -8.05 -14.71
CA THR A 17 -35.10 -6.95 -14.73
C THR A 17 -33.71 -7.57 -14.73
N ALA A 18 -33.11 -7.69 -15.89
CA ALA A 18 -31.68 -7.96 -16.01
C ALA A 18 -30.93 -6.76 -15.44
N THR A 19 -30.36 -6.91 -14.24
CA THR A 19 -29.37 -5.95 -13.71
C THR A 19 -28.12 -6.04 -14.57
N MET A 20 -27.99 -5.11 -15.52
CA MET A 20 -26.71 -4.94 -16.23
C MET A 20 -25.63 -4.58 -15.18
N PRO A 21 -24.44 -5.20 -15.24
CA PRO A 21 -23.34 -4.76 -14.41
C PRO A 21 -23.07 -3.29 -14.75
N ALA A 22 -22.96 -2.45 -13.72
CA ALA A 22 -22.59 -1.06 -13.89
C ALA A 22 -21.26 -1.01 -14.64
N MET A 23 -21.29 -0.60 -15.90
CA MET A 23 -20.08 -0.34 -16.69
C MET A 23 -19.25 0.64 -15.89
N ALA A 24 -17.98 0.28 -15.59
CA ALA A 24 -17.04 1.21 -14.98
C ALA A 24 -16.99 2.46 -15.88
N GLN A 25 -17.51 3.58 -15.38
CA GLN A 25 -17.38 4.84 -16.11
C GLN A 25 -15.89 5.11 -16.29
N ASP A 26 -15.45 5.34 -17.52
CA ASP A 26 -14.09 5.76 -17.83
C ASP A 26 -13.80 7.06 -17.06
N ILE A 27 -12.98 6.97 -16.04
CA ILE A 27 -12.59 8.11 -15.21
C ILE A 27 -11.49 8.83 -15.99
N ALA A 28 -11.87 9.90 -16.70
CA ALA A 28 -10.89 10.74 -17.36
C ALA A 28 -10.01 11.44 -16.32
N LEU A 29 -8.75 11.04 -16.24
CA LEU A 29 -7.77 11.78 -15.45
C LEU A 29 -7.32 13.04 -16.20
N PRO A 30 -7.03 14.14 -15.50
CA PRO A 30 -6.40 15.31 -16.10
C PRO A 30 -5.02 14.92 -16.69
N ARG A 31 -4.62 15.58 -17.77
CA ARG A 31 -3.29 15.36 -18.38
C ARG A 31 -2.15 15.74 -17.44
N GLU A 32 -2.39 16.64 -16.51
CA GLU A 32 -1.44 17.14 -15.52
C GLU A 32 -1.74 16.55 -14.15
N ALA A 33 -0.69 16.16 -13.44
CA ALA A 33 -0.81 15.70 -12.07
C ALA A 33 -1.20 16.84 -11.12
N GLN A 34 -2.12 16.56 -10.21
CA GLN A 34 -2.63 17.52 -9.22
C GLN A 34 -1.81 17.40 -7.92
N VAL A 35 -0.70 18.09 -7.84
CA VAL A 35 0.18 17.98 -6.66
C VAL A 35 -0.33 18.76 -5.44
N GLY A 36 -1.24 19.71 -5.62
CA GLY A 36 -1.80 20.52 -4.53
C GLY A 36 -0.76 21.37 -3.80
N PRO A 37 -1.12 22.00 -2.65
CA PRO A 37 -0.25 22.93 -1.95
C PRO A 37 0.86 22.27 -1.10
N ARG A 38 0.71 20.97 -0.72
CA ARG A 38 1.63 20.32 0.23
C ARG A 38 3.09 20.29 -0.23
N PRO A 39 3.47 19.95 -1.45
CA PRO A 39 4.88 19.95 -1.86
C PRO A 39 5.52 21.35 -1.76
N PHE A 40 4.80 22.40 -2.10
CA PHE A 40 5.29 23.78 -1.98
C PHE A 40 5.49 24.19 -0.52
N TYR A 41 4.56 23.82 0.38
CA TYR A 41 4.74 23.98 1.83
C TYR A 41 6.01 23.26 2.32
N LEU A 42 6.30 22.07 1.84
CA LEU A 42 7.54 21.36 2.19
C LEU A 42 8.78 22.12 1.72
N VAL A 43 8.75 22.69 0.50
CA VAL A 43 9.84 23.54 -0.01
C VAL A 43 10.04 24.77 0.88
N ASP A 44 8.97 25.47 1.29
CA ASP A 44 9.05 26.63 2.19
C ASP A 44 9.73 26.28 3.51
N LYS A 45 9.53 25.04 4.00
CA LYS A 45 10.11 24.52 5.25
C LYS A 45 11.52 23.94 5.11
N MET A 46 12.09 23.87 3.92
CA MET A 46 13.49 23.43 3.71
C MET A 46 14.50 24.41 4.29
N LYS A 47 15.66 23.90 4.66
CA LYS A 47 16.88 24.71 4.88
C LYS A 47 17.27 25.38 3.56
N ASP A 48 17.77 26.60 3.64
CA ASP A 48 18.26 27.34 2.45
C ASP A 48 19.42 26.56 1.81
N GLY A 49 19.43 26.53 0.49
CA GLY A 49 20.45 25.82 -0.27
C GLY A 49 20.04 25.59 -1.73
N PRO A 50 20.93 24.98 -2.53
CA PRO A 50 20.70 24.78 -3.97
C PRO A 50 19.43 23.99 -4.28
N LEU A 51 19.13 22.92 -3.53
CA LEU A 51 17.94 22.12 -3.71
C LEU A 51 16.67 22.93 -3.48
N LYS A 52 16.59 23.70 -2.39
CA LYS A 52 15.44 24.59 -2.13
C LYS A 52 15.26 25.60 -3.26
N GLN A 53 16.36 26.22 -3.74
CA GLN A 53 16.30 27.16 -4.86
C GLN A 53 15.75 26.52 -6.12
N GLN A 54 16.25 25.32 -6.48
CA GLN A 54 15.75 24.53 -7.63
C GLN A 54 14.26 24.24 -7.50
N LEU A 55 13.82 23.71 -6.36
CA LEU A 55 12.44 23.29 -6.14
C LEU A 55 11.48 24.48 -6.06
N SER A 56 11.92 25.64 -5.50
CA SER A 56 11.11 26.87 -5.44
C SER A 56 10.77 27.45 -6.81
N GLN A 57 11.61 27.20 -7.82
CA GLN A 57 11.39 27.67 -9.20
C GLN A 57 10.51 26.73 -10.02
N CYS A 58 10.13 25.57 -9.47
CA CYS A 58 9.38 24.55 -10.19
C CYS A 58 7.88 24.84 -10.12
N THR A 59 7.30 25.25 -11.23
CA THR A 59 5.89 25.67 -11.34
C THR A 59 5.01 24.69 -12.13
N GLY A 60 5.59 23.58 -12.62
CA GLY A 60 4.88 22.63 -13.48
C GLY A 60 5.02 22.96 -14.99
N PRO A 61 4.24 22.35 -15.86
CA PRO A 61 3.22 21.34 -15.57
C PRO A 61 3.79 20.04 -15.00
N PHE A 62 3.06 19.42 -14.05
CA PHE A 62 3.47 18.15 -13.44
C PHE A 62 2.87 16.98 -14.19
N ARG A 63 3.64 15.90 -14.33
CA ARG A 63 3.25 14.69 -15.04
C ARG A 63 3.41 13.46 -14.17
N LYS A 64 2.62 12.44 -14.48
CA LYS A 64 2.76 11.10 -13.91
C LYS A 64 4.19 10.58 -14.11
N THR A 65 4.74 9.91 -13.11
CA THR A 65 6.08 9.33 -13.14
C THR A 65 6.13 8.00 -12.38
N ASP A 66 6.86 7.02 -12.90
CA ASP A 66 7.05 5.71 -12.25
C ASP A 66 7.92 5.79 -10.98
N PHE A 67 8.64 6.88 -10.78
CA PHE A 67 9.34 7.14 -9.54
C PHE A 67 8.38 7.31 -8.34
N SER A 68 7.17 7.80 -8.60
CA SER A 68 6.13 8.02 -7.59
C SER A 68 5.25 6.76 -7.46
N ILE A 69 5.32 6.11 -6.29
CA ILE A 69 4.55 4.90 -5.99
C ILE A 69 3.54 5.24 -4.89
N GLY A 70 2.25 5.04 -5.19
CA GLY A 70 1.17 5.24 -4.23
C GLY A 70 1.13 4.10 -3.21
N HIS A 71 1.62 4.34 -1.99
CA HIS A 71 1.62 3.40 -0.88
C HIS A 71 0.21 3.19 -0.37
N ARG A 72 -0.38 2.03 -0.66
CA ARG A 72 -1.80 1.72 -0.40
C ARG A 72 -2.75 2.74 -1.05
N GLY A 73 -2.29 3.37 -2.16
CA GLY A 73 -2.93 4.51 -2.79
C GLY A 73 -2.39 5.86 -2.30
N ALA A 74 -3.24 6.69 -1.68
CA ALA A 74 -2.88 7.98 -1.06
C ALA A 74 -3.32 7.97 0.42
N ALA A 75 -2.72 7.08 1.20
CA ALA A 75 -3.18 6.66 2.52
C ALA A 75 -3.02 7.73 3.62
N LEU A 76 -2.36 8.87 3.34
CA LEU A 76 -2.25 9.95 4.32
C LEU A 76 -3.62 10.52 4.72
N GLU A 77 -4.54 10.69 3.74
CA GLU A 77 -5.83 11.35 3.95
C GLU A 77 -7.00 10.60 3.27
N PHE A 78 -6.78 9.39 2.78
CA PHE A 78 -7.81 8.50 2.22
C PHE A 78 -7.71 7.12 2.87
N PRO A 79 -8.83 6.42 3.12
CA PRO A 79 -8.80 5.05 3.60
C PRO A 79 -7.94 4.17 2.69
N GLU A 80 -6.93 3.52 3.25
CA GLU A 80 -5.97 2.70 2.50
C GLU A 80 -6.66 1.56 1.73
N HIS A 81 -6.10 1.21 0.56
CA HIS A 81 -6.63 0.15 -0.31
C HIS A 81 -8.11 0.32 -0.68
N SER A 82 -8.58 1.57 -0.74
CA SER A 82 -9.91 1.91 -1.24
C SER A 82 -9.84 2.45 -2.67
N ARG A 83 -10.97 2.38 -3.36
CA ARG A 83 -11.14 2.98 -4.69
C ARG A 83 -10.77 4.48 -4.68
N GLU A 84 -11.17 5.20 -3.66
CA GLU A 84 -10.92 6.64 -3.48
C GLU A 84 -9.43 6.92 -3.30
N SER A 85 -8.72 6.09 -2.52
CA SER A 85 -7.28 6.19 -2.32
C SER A 85 -6.50 5.99 -3.62
N TYR A 86 -6.88 5.00 -4.43
CA TYR A 86 -6.23 4.74 -5.72
C TYR A 86 -6.48 5.85 -6.73
N LEU A 87 -7.72 6.39 -6.78
CA LEU A 87 -8.06 7.55 -7.62
C LEU A 87 -7.24 8.78 -7.23
N ALA A 88 -7.11 9.04 -5.93
CA ALA A 88 -6.34 10.16 -5.41
C ALA A 88 -4.85 10.03 -5.79
N ALA A 89 -4.26 8.84 -5.60
CA ALA A 89 -2.88 8.57 -5.97
C ALA A 89 -2.61 8.81 -7.47
N ALA A 90 -3.50 8.31 -8.33
CA ALA A 90 -3.39 8.52 -9.77
C ALA A 90 -3.50 10.00 -10.16
N ARG A 91 -4.42 10.78 -9.55
CA ARG A 91 -4.54 12.22 -9.76
C ARG A 91 -3.31 12.98 -9.30
N MET A 92 -2.65 12.51 -8.24
CA MET A 92 -1.39 13.07 -7.74
C MET A 92 -0.18 12.70 -8.61
N GLY A 93 -0.37 11.86 -9.65
CA GLY A 93 0.68 11.51 -10.60
C GLY A 93 1.50 10.29 -10.22
N ALA A 94 1.01 9.41 -9.33
CA ALA A 94 1.61 8.11 -9.10
C ALA A 94 1.61 7.30 -10.41
N GLY A 95 2.80 6.87 -10.86
CA GLY A 95 2.95 5.99 -12.02
C GLY A 95 2.73 4.53 -11.66
N ILE A 96 2.89 4.18 -10.39
CA ILE A 96 2.70 2.83 -9.85
C ILE A 96 1.77 2.95 -8.64
N ILE A 97 0.84 2.00 -8.47
CA ILE A 97 -0.10 1.97 -7.34
C ILE A 97 -0.09 0.58 -6.71
N GLU A 98 -0.08 0.55 -5.39
CA GLU A 98 -0.01 -0.67 -4.61
C GLU A 98 -1.39 -1.23 -4.24
N CYS A 99 -1.50 -2.57 -4.28
CA CYS A 99 -2.55 -3.34 -3.62
C CYS A 99 -1.89 -4.45 -2.82
N ASP A 100 -2.01 -4.40 -1.50
CA ASP A 100 -1.63 -5.51 -0.62
C ASP A 100 -2.71 -6.59 -0.72
N VAL A 101 -2.32 -7.81 -1.06
CA VAL A 101 -3.23 -8.88 -1.44
C VAL A 101 -3.37 -9.90 -0.32
N THR A 102 -4.60 -10.12 0.12
CA THR A 102 -5.00 -11.18 1.06
C THR A 102 -6.21 -11.92 0.50
N PHE A 103 -6.58 -13.06 1.09
CA PHE A 103 -7.72 -13.84 0.65
C PHE A 103 -8.86 -13.88 1.68
N THR A 104 -10.10 -13.98 1.20
CA THR A 104 -11.32 -14.17 1.99
C THR A 104 -11.53 -15.63 2.36
N LYS A 105 -12.56 -15.93 3.16
CA LYS A 105 -12.95 -17.30 3.53
C LYS A 105 -13.21 -18.21 2.32
N ASP A 106 -13.75 -17.64 1.26
CA ASP A 106 -14.02 -18.33 -0.02
C ASP A 106 -12.87 -18.17 -1.03
N ARG A 107 -11.66 -17.78 -0.54
CA ARG A 107 -10.39 -17.69 -1.28
C ARG A 107 -10.39 -16.66 -2.42
N GLU A 108 -11.25 -15.67 -2.34
CA GLU A 108 -11.25 -14.54 -3.28
C GLU A 108 -10.23 -13.48 -2.82
N LEU A 109 -9.43 -12.96 -3.76
CA LEU A 109 -8.39 -11.99 -3.43
C LEU A 109 -8.94 -10.57 -3.25
N VAL A 110 -8.52 -9.92 -2.18
CA VAL A 110 -8.92 -8.54 -1.82
C VAL A 110 -7.70 -7.70 -1.45
N CYS A 111 -7.83 -6.36 -1.60
CA CYS A 111 -6.76 -5.43 -1.24
C CYS A 111 -6.88 -5.03 0.23
N ARG A 112 -6.05 -5.62 1.11
CA ARG A 112 -5.90 -5.25 2.54
C ARG A 112 -4.46 -5.43 2.99
N HIS A 113 -3.98 -4.52 3.86
CA HIS A 113 -2.58 -4.49 4.29
C HIS A 113 -2.17 -5.74 5.07
N SER A 114 -3.07 -6.38 5.79
CA SER A 114 -2.81 -7.66 6.44
C SER A 114 -4.03 -8.57 6.34
N GLN A 115 -3.79 -9.87 6.48
CA GLN A 115 -4.86 -10.88 6.56
C GLN A 115 -5.88 -10.53 7.64
N CYS A 116 -5.46 -9.88 8.73
CA CYS A 116 -6.26 -9.65 9.91
C CYS A 116 -6.29 -8.17 10.34
N ASP A 117 -6.55 -7.23 9.43
CA ASP A 117 -6.63 -5.79 9.71
C ASP A 117 -8.06 -5.20 9.67
N LEU A 118 -9.09 -6.00 9.36
CA LEU A 118 -10.45 -5.47 9.15
C LEU A 118 -11.00 -4.68 10.34
N HIS A 119 -10.57 -5.00 11.56
CA HIS A 119 -11.00 -4.32 12.79
C HIS A 119 -10.40 -2.91 12.95
N THR A 120 -9.31 -2.59 12.24
CA THR A 120 -8.64 -1.27 12.28
C THR A 120 -8.86 -0.45 11.02
N THR A 121 -9.26 -1.09 9.91
CA THR A 121 -9.34 -0.48 8.58
C THR A 121 -10.74 -0.46 7.97
N THR A 122 -11.73 -1.06 8.65
CA THR A 122 -13.13 -1.11 8.21
C THR A 122 -14.10 -0.88 9.36
N ASN A 123 -15.40 -0.80 9.05
CA ASN A 123 -16.47 -0.71 10.02
C ASN A 123 -16.93 -2.07 10.59
N ILE A 124 -16.20 -3.16 10.43
CA ILE A 124 -16.62 -4.53 10.76
C ILE A 124 -17.12 -4.69 12.21
N LEU A 125 -16.48 -4.02 13.18
CA LEU A 125 -16.85 -4.15 14.59
C LEU A 125 -18.20 -3.51 14.92
N THR A 126 -18.70 -2.58 14.10
CA THR A 126 -20.03 -1.95 14.24
C THR A 126 -21.10 -2.64 13.40
N VAL A 127 -20.78 -3.76 12.74
CA VAL A 127 -21.72 -4.63 12.01
C VAL A 127 -21.87 -5.93 12.79
N PRO A 128 -22.88 -6.09 13.68
CA PRO A 128 -22.96 -7.20 14.66
C PRO A 128 -22.82 -8.59 14.04
N ALA A 129 -23.45 -8.82 12.89
CA ALA A 129 -23.40 -10.12 12.20
C ALA A 129 -22.00 -10.49 11.71
N LEU A 130 -21.17 -9.50 11.36
CA LEU A 130 -19.78 -9.71 10.91
C LEU A 130 -18.79 -9.64 12.07
N ALA A 131 -19.02 -8.77 13.05
CA ALA A 131 -18.22 -8.71 14.28
C ALA A 131 -18.21 -10.06 15.03
N ALA A 132 -19.34 -10.78 15.00
CA ALA A 132 -19.46 -12.11 15.59
C ALA A 132 -18.61 -13.20 14.89
N LYS A 133 -18.12 -12.94 13.67
CA LYS A 133 -17.28 -13.86 12.90
C LYS A 133 -15.79 -13.63 13.11
N CYS A 134 -15.41 -12.50 13.71
CA CYS A 134 -14.00 -12.18 13.94
C CYS A 134 -13.29 -13.28 14.73
N THR A 135 -12.07 -13.62 14.32
CA THR A 135 -11.17 -14.57 15.03
C THR A 135 -11.06 -14.22 16.53
N GLN A 136 -11.06 -12.93 16.88
CA GLN A 136 -11.16 -12.45 18.27
C GLN A 136 -12.21 -11.32 18.32
N ALA A 137 -13.24 -11.53 19.14
CA ALA A 137 -14.25 -10.52 19.41
C ALA A 137 -13.63 -9.28 20.08
N PHE A 138 -14.27 -8.13 19.94
CA PHE A 138 -13.87 -6.92 20.63
C PHE A 138 -13.84 -7.13 22.14
N SER A 139 -12.73 -6.72 22.77
CA SER A 139 -12.51 -6.72 24.22
C SER A 139 -12.17 -5.29 24.65
N PRO A 140 -12.98 -4.68 25.56
CA PRO A 140 -12.75 -3.31 26.00
C PRO A 140 -11.47 -3.17 26.82
N ALA A 141 -10.95 -1.95 26.85
CA ALA A 141 -9.86 -1.58 27.76
C ALA A 141 -10.33 -1.64 29.21
N ASP A 142 -9.44 -2.07 30.11
CA ASP A 142 -9.64 -2.04 31.55
C ASP A 142 -8.51 -1.25 32.22
N PRO A 143 -8.75 0.00 32.63
CA PRO A 143 -7.74 0.83 33.30
C PRO A 143 -7.28 0.25 34.66
N ALA A 144 -8.11 -0.52 35.34
CA ALA A 144 -7.76 -1.08 36.65
C ALA A 144 -6.66 -2.14 36.52
N THR A 145 -6.64 -2.88 35.39
CA THR A 145 -5.63 -3.92 35.12
C THR A 145 -4.57 -3.46 34.13
N GLY A 146 -4.71 -2.26 33.51
CA GLY A 146 -3.86 -1.77 32.44
C GLY A 146 -4.12 -2.45 31.09
N LYS A 147 -5.15 -3.31 30.96
CA LYS A 147 -5.51 -4.01 29.74
C LYS A 147 -5.96 -3.00 28.67
N LYS A 148 -5.41 -3.11 27.47
CA LYS A 148 -5.82 -2.33 26.31
C LYS A 148 -6.98 -3.00 25.57
N ALA A 149 -7.79 -2.20 24.87
CA ALA A 149 -8.80 -2.71 23.97
C ALA A 149 -8.17 -3.49 22.81
N SER A 150 -8.81 -4.56 22.40
CA SER A 150 -8.32 -5.42 21.30
C SER A 150 -9.46 -6.09 20.55
N ALA A 151 -9.19 -6.41 19.28
CA ALA A 151 -10.00 -7.27 18.43
C ALA A 151 -9.08 -7.90 17.38
N LYS A 152 -9.50 -8.97 16.72
CA LYS A 152 -8.83 -9.52 15.54
C LYS A 152 -9.88 -10.01 14.55
N CYS A 153 -10.01 -9.33 13.41
CA CYS A 153 -10.94 -9.66 12.35
C CYS A 153 -10.17 -9.83 11.06
N CYS A 154 -10.24 -11.02 10.48
CA CYS A 154 -9.45 -11.41 9.31
C CYS A 154 -10.32 -11.42 8.05
N THR A 155 -9.72 -11.19 6.89
CA THR A 155 -10.41 -11.36 5.60
C THR A 155 -10.90 -12.80 5.44
N SER A 156 -10.13 -13.77 5.93
CA SER A 156 -10.50 -15.19 5.96
C SER A 156 -11.62 -15.57 6.94
N ASP A 157 -12.06 -14.67 7.81
CA ASP A 157 -13.23 -14.89 8.68
C ASP A 157 -14.56 -14.77 7.90
N ILE A 158 -14.56 -14.04 6.79
CA ILE A 158 -15.75 -13.65 6.03
C ILE A 158 -15.61 -13.98 4.53
N THR A 159 -16.74 -14.17 3.86
CA THR A 159 -16.79 -14.35 2.40
C THR A 159 -16.61 -13.05 1.65
N LEU A 160 -16.29 -13.10 0.34
CA LEU A 160 -16.25 -11.91 -0.51
C LEU A 160 -17.59 -11.14 -0.50
N ALA A 161 -18.72 -11.85 -0.53
CA ALA A 161 -20.03 -11.22 -0.49
C ALA A 161 -20.23 -10.38 0.79
N GLU A 162 -19.74 -10.88 1.93
CA GLU A 162 -19.76 -10.17 3.21
C GLU A 162 -18.74 -9.02 3.25
N PHE A 163 -17.53 -9.25 2.74
CA PHE A 163 -16.50 -8.20 2.63
C PHE A 163 -17.02 -6.98 1.86
N ARG A 164 -17.77 -7.18 0.80
CA ARG A 164 -18.36 -6.09 -0.01
C ARG A 164 -19.43 -5.28 0.71
N THR A 165 -19.94 -5.75 1.84
CA THR A 165 -20.91 -4.98 2.67
C THR A 165 -20.22 -4.02 3.64
N LEU A 166 -18.91 -4.17 3.82
CA LEU A 166 -18.11 -3.30 4.69
C LEU A 166 -17.73 -1.99 3.99
N THR A 167 -17.41 -1.01 4.82
CA THR A 167 -16.91 0.30 4.39
C THR A 167 -15.50 0.47 4.94
N ALA A 168 -14.55 0.87 4.10
CA ALA A 168 -13.21 1.22 4.55
C ALA A 168 -13.24 2.52 5.37
N LYS A 169 -12.39 2.60 6.40
CA LYS A 169 -12.13 3.79 7.22
C LYS A 169 -10.63 4.07 7.24
N MET A 170 -10.26 5.26 7.68
CA MET A 170 -8.84 5.56 7.95
C MET A 170 -8.30 4.58 8.97
N ASP A 171 -7.11 4.02 8.67
CA ASP A 171 -6.41 3.07 9.53
C ASP A 171 -6.14 3.65 10.92
N GLY A 172 -6.26 2.80 11.92
CA GLY A 172 -5.97 3.09 13.31
C GLY A 172 -7.08 2.65 14.26
N PHE A 173 -6.73 2.57 15.54
CA PHE A 173 -7.65 2.20 16.61
C PHE A 173 -7.31 2.92 17.91
N ASN A 174 -8.30 3.06 18.79
CA ASN A 174 -8.12 3.61 20.14
C ASN A 174 -7.85 2.46 21.12
N PRO A 175 -6.62 2.32 21.66
CA PRO A 175 -6.29 1.26 22.61
C PRO A 175 -6.96 1.40 23.97
N ASP A 176 -7.56 2.55 24.28
CA ASP A 176 -8.24 2.81 25.55
C ASP A 176 -9.77 2.74 25.44
N ALA A 177 -10.28 2.25 24.30
CA ALA A 177 -11.70 2.19 23.97
C ALA A 177 -12.51 1.27 24.90
N LYS A 178 -13.75 1.66 25.17
CA LYS A 178 -14.75 0.89 25.91
C LYS A 178 -15.78 0.23 25.02
N THR A 179 -15.97 0.77 23.81
CA THR A 179 -16.94 0.29 22.83
C THR A 179 -16.26 0.08 21.45
N PRO A 180 -16.87 -0.72 20.57
CA PRO A 180 -16.40 -0.87 19.19
C PRO A 180 -16.29 0.46 18.43
N GLU A 181 -17.24 1.37 18.62
CA GLU A 181 -17.25 2.69 17.98
C GLU A 181 -16.05 3.54 18.45
N GLU A 182 -15.80 3.57 19.75
CA GLU A 182 -14.61 4.27 20.30
C GLU A 182 -13.31 3.65 19.78
N TYR A 183 -13.26 2.31 19.65
CA TYR A 183 -12.10 1.59 19.15
C TYR A 183 -11.75 2.01 17.74
N GLN A 184 -12.74 2.12 16.87
CA GLN A 184 -12.55 2.49 15.47
C GLN A 184 -12.17 3.96 15.25
N ASN A 185 -12.33 4.83 16.26
CA ASN A 185 -12.02 6.27 16.23
C ASN A 185 -10.59 6.57 16.72
N GLY A 186 -9.60 5.76 16.33
CA GLY A 186 -8.21 5.89 16.80
C GLY A 186 -7.21 6.36 15.74
N THR A 187 -7.66 6.95 14.65
CA THR A 187 -6.78 7.45 13.59
C THR A 187 -5.79 8.49 14.12
N PRO A 188 -4.49 8.37 13.83
CA PRO A 188 -3.49 9.37 14.21
C PRO A 188 -3.80 10.76 13.63
N ARG A 189 -3.51 11.81 14.39
CA ARG A 189 -3.90 13.19 14.03
C ARG A 189 -3.29 13.73 12.72
N TRP A 190 -2.20 13.15 12.22
CA TRP A 190 -1.59 13.53 10.94
C TRP A 190 -2.15 12.75 9.75
N ARG A 191 -3.02 11.77 10.02
CA ARG A 191 -3.78 10.99 9.05
C ARG A 191 -5.25 11.12 9.41
N THR A 192 -5.95 11.97 8.70
CA THR A 192 -7.36 12.25 8.97
C THR A 192 -8.24 11.75 7.83
N ASP A 193 -9.54 11.73 8.06
CA ASP A 193 -10.57 11.45 7.04
C ASP A 193 -11.01 12.73 6.30
N LEU A 194 -10.11 13.70 6.15
CA LEU A 194 -10.40 15.02 5.59
C LEU A 194 -11.04 14.94 4.20
N TYR A 195 -10.60 14.01 3.36
CA TYR A 195 -11.07 13.88 1.98
C TYR A 195 -12.02 12.70 1.77
N ALA A 196 -12.03 11.72 2.66
CA ALA A 196 -12.92 10.57 2.55
C ALA A 196 -13.12 9.92 3.92
N ASN A 197 -14.25 10.18 4.57
CA ASN A 197 -14.62 9.55 5.84
C ASN A 197 -15.07 8.08 5.68
N SER A 198 -15.27 7.63 4.45
CA SER A 198 -15.56 6.24 4.11
C SER A 198 -14.96 5.92 2.73
N GLY A 199 -14.49 4.69 2.55
CA GLY A 199 -13.93 4.23 1.29
C GLY A 199 -14.61 2.96 0.79
N THR A 200 -14.61 2.79 -0.52
CA THR A 200 -15.09 1.58 -1.19
C THR A 200 -14.00 0.53 -1.19
N LEU A 201 -14.23 -0.60 -0.52
CA LEU A 201 -13.36 -1.76 -0.56
C LEU A 201 -13.32 -2.36 -1.97
N VAL A 202 -12.16 -2.87 -2.37
CA VAL A 202 -11.97 -3.45 -3.70
C VAL A 202 -11.37 -4.85 -3.61
N THR A 203 -11.77 -5.71 -4.54
CA THR A 203 -11.08 -6.97 -4.81
C THR A 203 -9.78 -6.72 -5.56
N HIS A 204 -8.93 -7.73 -5.62
CA HIS A 204 -7.71 -7.65 -6.44
C HIS A 204 -8.04 -7.43 -7.92
N ASP A 205 -9.01 -8.18 -8.48
CA ASP A 205 -9.48 -8.00 -9.88
C ASP A 205 -10.02 -6.58 -10.13
N GLU A 206 -10.82 -6.04 -9.18
CA GLU A 206 -11.36 -4.67 -9.27
C GLU A 206 -10.24 -3.62 -9.20
N SER A 207 -9.21 -3.84 -8.36
CA SER A 207 -8.04 -2.96 -8.29
C SER A 207 -7.26 -2.96 -9.59
N ILE A 208 -7.06 -4.12 -10.21
CA ILE A 208 -6.39 -4.26 -11.51
C ILE A 208 -7.17 -3.48 -12.58
N ALA A 209 -8.48 -3.67 -12.68
CA ALA A 209 -9.32 -2.98 -13.64
C ALA A 209 -9.26 -1.45 -13.45
N LEU A 210 -9.36 -0.98 -12.20
CA LEU A 210 -9.30 0.44 -11.86
C LEU A 210 -7.93 1.02 -12.20
N ILE A 211 -6.83 0.47 -11.70
CA ILE A 211 -5.48 0.98 -11.90
C ILE A 211 -5.11 0.97 -13.40
N LYS A 212 -5.53 -0.07 -14.14
CA LYS A 212 -5.40 -0.12 -15.61
C LYS A 212 -6.12 1.05 -16.28
N SER A 213 -7.36 1.35 -15.90
CA SER A 213 -8.14 2.47 -16.46
C SER A 213 -7.51 3.83 -16.16
N LEU A 214 -6.77 3.95 -15.05
CA LEU A 214 -6.01 5.14 -14.66
C LEU A 214 -4.66 5.25 -15.37
N GLY A 215 -4.30 4.25 -16.18
CA GLY A 215 -3.03 4.20 -16.92
C GLY A 215 -1.80 4.16 -16.02
N ALA A 216 -1.92 3.63 -14.79
CA ALA A 216 -0.81 3.37 -13.88
C ALA A 216 -0.34 1.92 -13.96
N LYS A 217 0.86 1.66 -13.45
CA LYS A 217 1.44 0.33 -13.23
C LYS A 217 1.07 -0.19 -11.84
N PHE A 218 1.47 -1.40 -11.55
CA PHE A 218 1.01 -2.17 -10.40
C PHE A 218 2.18 -2.62 -9.52
N THR A 219 2.02 -2.55 -8.22
CA THR A 219 2.91 -3.21 -7.26
C THR A 219 2.09 -3.99 -6.23
N PRO A 220 1.60 -5.20 -6.60
CA PRO A 220 0.88 -6.03 -5.64
C PRO A 220 1.83 -6.63 -4.62
N GLU A 221 1.49 -6.56 -3.33
CA GLU A 221 2.18 -7.27 -2.28
C GLU A 221 1.41 -8.53 -1.89
N LEU A 222 2.04 -9.70 -2.02
CA LEU A 222 1.52 -10.93 -1.45
C LEU A 222 1.76 -10.90 0.07
N LYS A 223 0.69 -10.71 0.83
CA LYS A 223 0.78 -10.64 2.29
C LYS A 223 1.02 -12.01 2.90
N ALA A 224 1.83 -12.05 3.94
CA ALA A 224 1.98 -13.26 4.73
C ALA A 224 0.63 -13.65 5.36
N PRO A 225 0.16 -14.90 5.20
CA PRO A 225 -1.08 -15.34 5.82
C PRO A 225 -0.94 -15.38 7.35
N GLU A 226 -1.97 -14.89 8.05
CA GLU A 226 -2.07 -14.96 9.51
C GLU A 226 -2.98 -16.12 9.97
N VAL A 227 -3.18 -17.09 9.09
CA VAL A 227 -3.92 -18.33 9.33
C VAL A 227 -3.06 -19.51 8.99
N ALA A 228 -3.43 -20.71 9.49
CA ALA A 228 -2.70 -21.92 9.16
C ALA A 228 -2.76 -22.23 7.65
N MET A 229 -1.60 -22.51 7.07
CA MET A 229 -1.48 -22.93 5.67
C MET A 229 -1.07 -24.42 5.61
N PRO A 230 -1.59 -25.23 4.67
CA PRO A 230 -2.60 -24.90 3.66
C PRO A 230 -3.94 -24.48 4.29
N PHE A 231 -4.51 -23.36 3.82
CA PHE A 231 -5.83 -22.93 4.29
C PHE A 231 -6.91 -23.84 3.70
N ASP A 232 -7.87 -24.21 4.55
CA ASP A 232 -9.01 -25.06 4.19
C ASP A 232 -8.57 -26.33 3.40
N GLY A 233 -7.47 -26.95 3.86
CA GLY A 233 -6.95 -28.24 3.43
C GLY A 233 -6.02 -28.24 2.22
N ASP A 234 -6.22 -27.39 1.22
CA ASP A 234 -5.46 -27.45 -0.03
C ASP A 234 -4.99 -26.10 -0.60
N TYR A 235 -5.36 -24.97 0.01
CA TYR A 235 -4.93 -23.65 -0.44
C TYR A 235 -3.56 -23.31 0.15
N THR A 236 -2.51 -23.61 -0.61
CA THR A 236 -1.10 -23.39 -0.19
C THR A 236 -0.65 -21.95 -0.46
N GLN A 237 0.48 -21.55 0.13
CA GLN A 237 1.12 -20.25 -0.15
C GLN A 237 1.46 -20.09 -1.64
N GLU A 238 1.90 -21.16 -2.31
CA GLU A 238 2.21 -21.11 -3.74
C GLU A 238 0.94 -20.96 -4.59
N LYS A 239 -0.22 -21.51 -4.15
CA LYS A 239 -1.50 -21.28 -4.83
C LYS A 239 -1.93 -19.83 -4.70
N ASP A 240 -1.80 -19.22 -3.54
CA ASP A 240 -2.06 -17.79 -3.30
C ASP A 240 -1.14 -16.92 -4.18
N ALA A 241 0.16 -17.21 -4.16
CA ALA A 241 1.16 -16.53 -4.97
C ALA A 241 0.87 -16.62 -6.49
N SER A 242 0.40 -17.78 -6.96
CA SER A 242 0.01 -17.99 -8.36
C SER A 242 -1.26 -17.24 -8.70
N GLN A 243 -2.30 -17.33 -7.85
CA GLN A 243 -3.59 -16.69 -8.07
C GLN A 243 -3.45 -15.17 -8.21
N MET A 244 -2.57 -14.55 -7.39
CA MET A 244 -2.28 -13.12 -7.50
C MET A 244 -1.75 -12.74 -8.88
N LEU A 245 -0.79 -13.48 -9.45
CA LEU A 245 -0.23 -13.18 -10.77
C LEU A 245 -1.16 -13.60 -11.92
N ASP A 246 -1.95 -14.67 -11.75
CA ASP A 246 -2.91 -15.13 -12.76
C ASP A 246 -4.01 -14.09 -13.00
N ALA A 247 -4.38 -13.27 -12.00
CA ALA A 247 -5.29 -12.16 -12.17
C ALA A 247 -4.76 -11.11 -13.17
N TYR A 248 -3.46 -10.80 -13.13
CA TYR A 248 -2.82 -9.90 -14.11
C TYR A 248 -2.77 -10.50 -15.50
N LYS A 249 -2.44 -11.79 -15.63
CA LYS A 249 -2.45 -12.51 -16.90
C LYS A 249 -3.86 -12.48 -17.54
N LYS A 250 -4.88 -12.81 -16.74
CA LYS A 250 -6.30 -12.77 -17.14
C LYS A 250 -6.73 -11.38 -17.59
N ALA A 251 -6.25 -10.32 -16.93
CA ALA A 251 -6.53 -8.93 -17.28
C ALA A 251 -5.72 -8.42 -18.50
N GLY A 252 -4.81 -9.25 -19.06
CA GLY A 252 -3.95 -8.87 -20.17
C GLY A 252 -2.96 -7.75 -19.81
N ILE A 253 -2.46 -7.76 -18.58
CA ILE A 253 -1.44 -6.80 -18.13
C ILE A 253 -0.05 -7.33 -18.49
N PRO A 254 0.78 -6.54 -19.20
CA PRO A 254 2.15 -6.94 -19.50
C PRO A 254 2.95 -7.17 -18.20
N PRO A 255 3.76 -8.25 -18.09
CA PRO A 255 4.62 -8.49 -16.94
C PRO A 255 5.49 -7.29 -16.56
N SER A 256 5.95 -6.50 -17.56
CA SER A 256 6.75 -5.29 -17.36
C SER A 256 6.02 -4.15 -16.64
N HIS A 257 4.72 -4.27 -16.41
CA HIS A 257 3.93 -3.31 -15.66
C HIS A 257 3.61 -3.77 -14.23
N VAL A 258 4.07 -4.95 -13.81
CA VAL A 258 3.74 -5.55 -12.51
C VAL A 258 5.00 -5.76 -11.69
N PHE A 259 5.10 -5.09 -10.56
CA PHE A 259 6.18 -5.19 -9.57
C PHE A 259 5.67 -6.01 -8.40
N ALA A 260 5.50 -7.32 -8.58
CA ALA A 260 5.03 -8.20 -7.52
C ALA A 260 6.02 -8.22 -6.36
N GLN A 261 5.54 -8.08 -5.14
CA GLN A 261 6.41 -7.95 -3.96
C GLN A 261 5.97 -8.89 -2.82
N SER A 262 6.93 -9.31 -2.02
CA SER A 262 6.69 -10.07 -0.79
C SER A 262 7.85 -9.88 0.20
N PHE A 263 7.53 -9.89 1.50
CA PHE A 263 8.52 -10.01 2.58
C PHE A 263 9.07 -11.44 2.70
N ASN A 264 8.38 -12.43 2.15
CA ASN A 264 8.86 -13.80 2.15
C ASN A 264 9.72 -14.08 0.92
N LEU A 265 11.02 -14.29 1.12
CA LEU A 265 11.94 -14.61 0.02
C LEU A 265 11.49 -15.85 -0.77
N ALA A 266 10.86 -16.83 -0.12
CA ALA A 266 10.41 -18.04 -0.80
C ALA A 266 9.35 -17.73 -1.88
N ASP A 267 8.45 -16.75 -1.66
CA ASP A 267 7.47 -16.33 -2.66
C ASP A 267 8.15 -15.72 -3.89
N VAL A 268 9.14 -14.86 -3.65
CA VAL A 268 9.93 -14.23 -4.75
C VAL A 268 10.67 -15.28 -5.55
N LEU A 269 11.31 -16.25 -4.88
CA LEU A 269 12.02 -17.34 -5.54
C LEU A 269 11.07 -18.32 -6.25
N TYR A 270 9.85 -18.49 -5.73
CA TYR A 270 8.80 -19.22 -6.42
C TYR A 270 8.46 -18.56 -7.75
N TRP A 271 8.25 -17.23 -7.79
CA TRP A 271 8.00 -16.49 -9.03
C TRP A 271 9.23 -16.52 -9.97
N VAL A 272 10.46 -16.44 -9.46
CA VAL A 272 11.68 -16.62 -10.28
C VAL A 272 11.65 -17.94 -11.03
N LYS A 273 11.17 -19.00 -10.39
CA LYS A 273 11.12 -20.35 -10.96
C LYS A 273 9.92 -20.53 -11.90
N THR A 274 8.73 -20.06 -11.54
CA THR A 274 7.46 -20.38 -12.23
C THR A 274 6.97 -19.28 -13.15
N GLU A 275 7.35 -18.02 -12.90
CA GLU A 275 6.87 -16.81 -13.58
C GLU A 275 8.02 -15.88 -13.99
N PRO A 276 9.00 -16.36 -14.80
CA PRO A 276 10.25 -15.65 -15.04
C PRO A 276 10.07 -14.25 -15.65
N GLU A 277 9.00 -14.02 -16.44
CA GLU A 277 8.75 -12.69 -17.03
C GLU A 277 8.28 -11.68 -15.96
N PHE A 278 7.45 -12.09 -14.99
CA PHE A 278 7.07 -11.26 -13.85
C PHE A 278 8.24 -11.09 -12.88
N ALA A 279 9.02 -12.13 -12.68
CA ALA A 279 10.17 -12.12 -11.77
C ALA A 279 11.25 -11.08 -12.13
N LYS A 280 11.35 -10.65 -13.40
CA LYS A 280 12.25 -9.57 -13.82
C LYS A 280 12.03 -8.26 -13.05
N GLN A 281 10.85 -8.08 -12.45
CA GLN A 281 10.47 -6.91 -11.67
C GLN A 281 9.95 -7.27 -10.27
N ALA A 282 10.06 -8.53 -9.86
CA ALA A 282 9.69 -8.94 -8.51
C ALA A 282 10.57 -8.24 -7.47
N VAL A 283 9.93 -7.81 -6.39
CA VAL A 283 10.56 -7.05 -5.30
C VAL A 283 10.61 -7.92 -4.05
N TYR A 284 11.81 -8.15 -3.53
CA TYR A 284 11.97 -8.72 -2.20
C TYR A 284 11.97 -7.59 -1.16
N LEU A 285 10.91 -7.53 -0.35
CA LEU A 285 10.76 -6.54 0.71
C LEU A 285 11.65 -6.91 1.91
N GLU A 286 12.34 -5.91 2.48
CA GLU A 286 13.32 -6.12 3.53
C GLU A 286 12.69 -6.13 4.93
N GLU A 287 12.71 -7.26 5.62
CA GLU A 287 12.31 -7.38 7.01
C GLU A 287 13.32 -8.15 7.89
N ARG A 288 14.49 -8.51 7.34
CA ARG A 288 15.52 -9.28 8.08
C ARG A 288 16.01 -8.54 9.33
N TYR A 289 15.81 -7.22 9.41
CA TYR A 289 16.09 -6.44 10.61
C TYR A 289 15.24 -6.87 11.82
N GLU A 290 14.02 -7.34 11.62
CA GLU A 290 13.16 -7.86 12.68
C GLU A 290 13.50 -9.31 13.04
N LYS A 291 13.67 -10.14 12.02
CA LYS A 291 13.81 -11.60 12.17
C LYS A 291 15.24 -12.04 12.45
N GLN A 292 16.24 -11.30 11.96
CA GLN A 292 17.64 -11.72 11.97
C GLN A 292 18.59 -10.65 12.52
N GLY A 293 18.07 -9.49 12.94
CA GLY A 293 18.89 -8.41 13.47
C GLY A 293 19.80 -7.73 12.45
N LEU A 294 19.35 -7.64 11.17
CA LEU A 294 20.09 -6.93 10.13
C LEU A 294 20.42 -5.51 10.59
N ASP A 295 21.73 -5.18 10.55
CA ASP A 295 22.26 -3.83 10.76
C ASP A 295 22.74 -3.29 9.39
N PRO A 296 22.22 -2.14 8.91
CA PRO A 296 22.57 -1.62 7.58
C PRO A 296 24.05 -1.23 7.40
N ASN A 297 24.81 -1.17 8.49
CA ASN A 297 26.24 -0.85 8.44
C ASN A 297 27.15 -2.04 8.77
N LYS A 298 26.58 -3.27 8.93
CA LYS A 298 27.29 -4.49 9.25
C LYS A 298 27.00 -5.62 8.26
N PRO A 299 27.79 -5.75 7.18
CA PRO A 299 27.56 -6.73 6.12
C PRO A 299 27.42 -8.18 6.60
N GLU A 300 28.10 -8.55 7.67
CA GLU A 300 28.05 -9.89 8.29
C GLU A 300 26.66 -10.26 8.84
N THR A 301 25.78 -9.26 9.05
CA THR A 301 24.40 -9.47 9.53
C THR A 301 23.41 -9.71 8.39
N TRP A 302 23.81 -9.55 7.11
CA TRP A 302 22.92 -9.70 5.96
C TRP A 302 22.96 -11.12 5.41
N LYS A 303 22.01 -11.94 5.81
CA LYS A 303 21.91 -13.33 5.34
C LYS A 303 20.52 -13.60 4.74
N PRO A 304 20.43 -13.96 3.45
CA PRO A 304 21.50 -14.01 2.45
C PRO A 304 22.18 -12.66 2.20
N SER A 305 23.43 -12.67 1.73
CA SER A 305 24.16 -11.48 1.28
C SER A 305 23.53 -10.89 0.00
N MET A 306 23.90 -9.66 -0.37
CA MET A 306 23.40 -9.02 -1.60
C MET A 306 23.79 -9.82 -2.86
N ALA A 307 25.01 -10.37 -2.88
CA ALA A 307 25.47 -11.22 -3.99
C ALA A 307 24.69 -12.54 -4.09
N GLU A 308 24.38 -13.17 -2.95
CA GLU A 308 23.58 -14.40 -2.92
C GLU A 308 22.14 -14.13 -3.37
N LEU A 309 21.51 -13.04 -2.94
CA LEU A 309 20.16 -12.65 -3.41
C LEU A 309 20.15 -12.45 -4.93
N LYS A 310 21.15 -11.74 -5.46
CA LYS A 310 21.31 -11.56 -6.91
C LYS A 310 21.49 -12.87 -7.65
N ALA A 311 22.34 -13.75 -7.14
CA ALA A 311 22.58 -15.07 -7.72
C ALA A 311 21.34 -15.98 -7.72
N GLN A 312 20.44 -15.80 -6.75
CA GLN A 312 19.15 -16.50 -6.67
C GLN A 312 18.08 -15.92 -7.62
N GLY A 313 18.38 -14.82 -8.34
CA GLY A 313 17.48 -14.20 -9.31
C GLY A 313 16.65 -13.04 -8.77
N VAL A 314 16.90 -12.58 -7.53
CA VAL A 314 16.26 -11.35 -7.03
C VAL A 314 16.73 -10.17 -7.88
N ALA A 315 15.77 -9.41 -8.42
CA ALA A 315 16.06 -8.25 -9.26
C ALA A 315 16.05 -6.94 -8.47
N ILE A 316 15.09 -6.78 -7.57
CA ILE A 316 14.81 -5.54 -6.85
C ILE A 316 14.67 -5.84 -5.35
N LEU A 317 15.28 -5.00 -4.51
CA LEU A 317 15.04 -4.98 -3.07
C LEU A 317 14.10 -3.81 -2.72
N GLY A 318 13.18 -4.05 -1.78
CA GLY A 318 12.30 -3.05 -1.20
C GLY A 318 12.64 -2.78 0.26
N PRO A 319 13.67 -1.96 0.58
CA PRO A 319 14.03 -1.66 1.95
C PRO A 319 13.31 -0.43 2.51
N PRO A 320 13.06 -0.37 3.85
CA PRO A 320 12.61 0.86 4.50
C PRO A 320 13.69 1.95 4.45
N ILE A 321 13.28 3.22 4.44
CA ILE A 321 14.17 4.38 4.29
C ILE A 321 15.42 4.29 5.19
N TRP A 322 15.22 3.96 6.46
CA TRP A 322 16.29 3.96 7.46
C TRP A 322 17.42 2.94 7.19
N THR A 323 17.13 1.86 6.44
CA THR A 323 18.20 0.89 6.10
C THR A 323 19.10 1.42 4.99
N MET A 324 18.58 2.32 4.15
CA MET A 324 19.34 2.89 3.03
C MET A 324 20.17 4.11 3.41
N LEU A 325 19.91 4.72 4.57
CA LEU A 325 20.51 5.98 4.97
C LEU A 325 21.25 5.87 6.29
N THR A 326 22.33 6.66 6.41
CA THR A 326 23.09 6.85 7.63
C THR A 326 23.59 8.30 7.72
N LEU A 327 24.27 8.64 8.81
CA LEU A 327 24.94 9.94 8.96
C LEU A 327 26.46 9.75 8.86
N ASN A 328 27.10 10.64 8.11
CA ASN A 328 28.57 10.74 8.12
C ASN A 328 29.08 11.53 9.35
N ASP A 329 30.41 11.66 9.48
CA ASP A 329 31.08 12.38 10.61
C ASP A 329 30.66 13.85 10.71
N LYS A 330 30.20 14.45 9.61
CA LYS A 330 29.64 15.82 9.56
C LYS A 330 28.16 15.88 9.86
N ARG A 331 27.52 14.73 10.20
CA ARG A 331 26.09 14.57 10.43
C ARG A 331 25.23 14.86 9.18
N GLU A 332 25.81 14.71 8.00
CA GLU A 332 25.09 14.80 6.74
C GLU A 332 24.46 13.44 6.42
N ILE A 333 23.25 13.45 5.83
CA ILE A 333 22.54 12.24 5.39
C ILE A 333 23.24 11.70 4.15
N VAL A 334 23.68 10.42 4.21
CA VAL A 334 24.39 9.74 3.14
C VAL A 334 23.89 8.29 2.99
N PRO A 335 24.16 7.62 1.84
CA PRO A 335 23.86 6.20 1.69
C PRO A 335 24.56 5.32 2.72
N SER A 336 23.82 4.36 3.29
CA SER A 336 24.36 3.33 4.18
C SER A 336 25.23 2.31 3.43
N GLU A 337 25.98 1.48 4.15
CA GLU A 337 26.72 0.35 3.55
C GLU A 337 25.76 -0.66 2.88
N TYR A 338 24.56 -0.87 3.44
CA TYR A 338 23.51 -1.68 2.83
C TYR A 338 23.15 -1.20 1.42
N ALA A 339 22.85 0.09 1.27
CA ALA A 339 22.49 0.67 -0.02
C ALA A 339 23.62 0.55 -1.04
N LYS A 340 24.85 0.85 -0.63
CA LYS A 340 26.06 0.73 -1.47
C LYS A 340 26.27 -0.70 -1.94
N ALA A 341 26.16 -1.68 -1.03
CA ALA A 341 26.36 -3.09 -1.35
C ALA A 341 25.28 -3.65 -2.28
N ALA A 342 24.01 -3.26 -2.07
CA ALA A 342 22.91 -3.65 -2.96
C ALA A 342 23.15 -3.16 -4.39
N LYS A 343 23.53 -1.88 -4.56
CA LYS A 343 23.87 -1.31 -5.88
C LYS A 343 25.10 -1.97 -6.49
N ALA A 344 26.15 -2.25 -5.71
CA ALA A 344 27.35 -2.93 -6.17
C ALA A 344 27.07 -4.37 -6.65
N ALA A 345 26.09 -5.06 -6.04
CA ALA A 345 25.62 -6.37 -6.46
C ALA A 345 24.71 -6.33 -7.70
N GLY A 346 24.37 -5.14 -8.22
CA GLY A 346 23.47 -4.97 -9.36
C GLY A 346 21.99 -5.20 -9.02
N LEU A 347 21.60 -4.97 -7.78
CA LEU A 347 20.21 -4.96 -7.33
C LEU A 347 19.64 -3.55 -7.49
N ASP A 348 18.43 -3.45 -8.04
CA ASP A 348 17.65 -2.21 -7.97
C ASP A 348 17.05 -2.03 -6.58
N LEU A 349 16.74 -0.77 -6.22
CA LEU A 349 16.13 -0.43 -4.94
C LEU A 349 14.83 0.35 -5.15
N ILE A 350 13.78 -0.04 -4.41
CA ILE A 350 12.53 0.72 -4.27
C ILE A 350 12.33 0.97 -2.78
N GLY A 351 12.30 2.24 -2.37
CA GLY A 351 12.24 2.58 -0.95
C GLY A 351 10.81 2.77 -0.43
N TRP A 352 10.57 2.44 0.84
CA TRP A 352 9.31 2.67 1.54
C TRP A 352 9.55 3.22 2.96
N SER A 353 8.72 4.07 3.55
CA SER A 353 7.67 4.86 2.93
C SER A 353 7.71 6.30 3.45
N LEU A 354 7.46 7.28 2.60
CA LEU A 354 7.33 8.67 3.02
C LEU A 354 5.95 8.91 3.66
N GLU A 355 5.88 9.88 4.59
CA GLU A 355 4.70 10.39 5.30
C GLU A 355 4.03 9.41 6.28
N ARG A 356 4.40 8.13 6.32
CA ARG A 356 3.69 7.11 7.11
C ARG A 356 3.74 7.34 8.62
N ASP A 357 4.89 7.75 9.16
CA ASP A 357 5.12 7.95 10.60
C ASP A 357 4.84 9.39 11.08
N GLY A 358 4.22 10.20 10.25
CA GLY A 358 3.85 11.57 10.56
C GLY A 358 4.94 12.61 10.25
N PRO A 359 4.72 13.86 10.70
CA PRO A 359 5.59 14.98 10.37
C PRO A 359 7.02 14.84 10.90
N LEU A 360 8.02 15.19 10.08
CA LEU A 360 9.45 15.06 10.44
C LEU A 360 9.88 15.95 11.62
N HIS A 361 9.24 17.10 11.83
CA HIS A 361 9.48 17.95 13.00
C HIS A 361 9.20 17.24 14.35
N ARG A 362 8.54 16.06 14.32
CA ARG A 362 8.32 15.17 15.45
C ARG A 362 9.28 13.97 15.48
N GLY A 363 10.32 13.97 14.63
CA GLY A 363 11.38 12.97 14.60
C GLY A 363 11.19 11.81 13.64
N GLY A 364 10.15 11.84 12.77
CA GLY A 364 9.98 10.93 11.62
C GLY A 364 9.86 9.43 11.90
N GLY A 365 9.63 9.03 13.17
CA GLY A 365 9.28 7.68 13.57
C GLY A 365 10.26 6.58 13.15
N PHE A 366 9.72 5.41 12.77
CA PHE A 366 10.47 4.22 12.35
C PHE A 366 11.28 4.47 11.05
N TYR A 367 10.66 5.11 10.04
CA TYR A 367 11.28 5.25 8.71
C TYR A 367 12.52 6.15 8.69
N HIS A 368 12.70 7.02 9.68
CA HIS A 368 13.80 7.97 9.75
C HIS A 368 14.73 7.72 10.94
N LYS A 369 14.62 6.57 11.63
CA LYS A 369 15.35 6.31 12.89
C LYS A 369 16.87 6.40 12.76
N SER A 370 17.45 6.00 11.61
CA SER A 370 18.91 6.06 11.38
C SER A 370 19.45 7.50 11.20
N ILE A 371 18.57 8.44 10.81
CA ILE A 371 18.92 9.82 10.51
C ILE A 371 18.14 10.83 11.38
N ARG A 372 17.46 10.34 12.43
CA ARG A 372 16.56 11.14 13.28
C ARG A 372 17.20 12.44 13.78
N SER A 373 18.48 12.42 14.11
CA SER A 373 19.18 13.60 14.62
C SER A 373 19.54 14.65 13.55
N ALA A 374 19.28 14.36 12.27
CA ALA A 374 19.52 15.27 11.15
C ALA A 374 18.21 15.78 10.51
N VAL A 375 17.04 15.25 10.92
CA VAL A 375 15.73 15.70 10.44
C VAL A 375 14.97 16.37 11.59
N ASP A 376 14.62 17.65 11.40
CA ASP A 376 13.98 18.47 12.43
C ASP A 376 12.80 19.30 11.92
N ARG A 377 12.50 19.26 10.63
CA ARG A 377 11.45 20.03 9.97
C ARG A 377 10.81 19.27 8.82
N ASP A 378 9.61 19.63 8.46
CA ASP A 378 8.84 18.93 7.41
C ASP A 378 9.50 19.01 6.03
N GLY A 379 10.23 20.10 5.74
CA GLY A 379 10.99 20.27 4.50
C GLY A 379 12.13 19.26 4.32
N ASP A 380 12.61 18.63 5.40
CA ASP A 380 13.65 17.60 5.32
C ASP A 380 13.15 16.35 4.57
N THR A 381 11.83 16.17 4.40
CA THR A 381 11.25 15.13 3.52
C THR A 381 11.85 15.20 2.11
N LEU A 382 11.96 16.41 1.55
CA LEU A 382 12.53 16.60 0.21
C LEU A 382 14.05 16.44 0.20
N THR A 383 14.74 16.76 1.29
CA THR A 383 16.18 16.51 1.45
C THR A 383 16.48 15.01 1.52
N VAL A 384 15.72 14.27 2.31
CA VAL A 384 15.82 12.79 2.40
C VAL A 384 15.55 12.17 1.03
N LEU A 385 14.50 12.61 0.34
CA LEU A 385 14.14 12.13 -0.98
C LEU A 385 15.24 12.40 -2.01
N ASP A 386 15.92 13.56 -1.94
CA ASP A 386 17.04 13.89 -2.83
C ASP A 386 18.24 12.95 -2.65
N VAL A 387 18.58 12.61 -1.40
CA VAL A 387 19.66 11.65 -1.11
C VAL A 387 19.28 10.26 -1.61
N LEU A 388 18.04 9.81 -1.37
CA LEU A 388 17.54 8.53 -1.87
C LEU A 388 17.56 8.44 -3.39
N ALA A 389 17.08 9.48 -4.06
CA ALA A 389 17.00 9.53 -5.52
C ALA A 389 18.37 9.63 -6.19
N LYS A 390 19.24 10.55 -5.73
CA LYS A 390 20.48 10.90 -6.43
C LYS A 390 21.70 10.13 -5.94
N GLN A 391 21.81 9.89 -4.63
CA GLN A 391 23.00 9.25 -4.05
C GLN A 391 22.81 7.73 -3.87
N VAL A 392 21.66 7.29 -3.34
CA VAL A 392 21.31 5.87 -3.27
C VAL A 392 20.95 5.34 -4.65
N GLY A 393 20.25 6.15 -5.46
CA GLY A 393 19.79 5.78 -6.79
C GLY A 393 18.60 4.82 -6.74
N VAL A 394 17.62 5.10 -5.88
CA VAL A 394 16.37 4.32 -5.85
C VAL A 394 15.61 4.48 -7.16
N ARG A 395 15.02 3.40 -7.64
CA ARG A 395 14.22 3.37 -8.87
C ARG A 395 12.82 3.98 -8.67
N GLY A 396 12.29 3.90 -7.46
CA GLY A 396 11.00 4.41 -7.08
C GLY A 396 10.89 4.59 -5.57
N MET A 397 9.89 5.35 -5.15
CA MET A 397 9.67 5.65 -3.75
C MET A 397 8.19 5.58 -3.40
N PHE A 398 7.85 4.74 -2.43
CA PHE A 398 6.53 4.68 -1.85
C PHE A 398 6.23 5.93 -1.02
N SER A 399 5.04 6.47 -1.17
CA SER A 399 4.57 7.64 -0.44
C SER A 399 3.09 7.50 -0.11
N ASP A 400 2.71 7.83 1.12
CA ASP A 400 1.32 7.93 1.54
C ASP A 400 0.64 9.18 0.92
N TRP A 401 1.44 10.09 0.32
CA TRP A 401 0.98 11.26 -0.42
C TRP A 401 1.78 11.44 -1.71
N PRO A 402 1.45 10.70 -2.78
CA PRO A 402 2.25 10.64 -4.02
C PRO A 402 2.56 11.98 -4.66
N ALA A 403 1.80 13.04 -4.37
CA ALA A 403 2.11 14.39 -4.83
C ALA A 403 3.52 14.86 -4.43
N THR A 404 4.04 14.40 -3.28
CA THR A 404 5.40 14.74 -2.81
C THR A 404 6.47 14.18 -3.76
N THR A 405 6.39 12.89 -4.06
CA THR A 405 7.34 12.19 -4.95
C THR A 405 7.17 12.62 -6.40
N THR A 406 5.93 12.84 -6.86
CA THR A 406 5.64 13.35 -8.21
C THR A 406 6.22 14.75 -8.42
N PHE A 407 5.98 15.67 -7.47
CA PHE A 407 6.55 17.02 -7.52
C PHE A 407 8.08 16.97 -7.60
N TYR A 408 8.71 16.24 -6.68
CA TYR A 408 10.16 16.13 -6.64
C TYR A 408 10.73 15.60 -7.95
N ALA A 409 10.18 14.49 -8.48
CA ALA A 409 10.66 13.87 -9.71
C ALA A 409 10.57 14.81 -10.91
N ASN A 410 9.44 15.53 -11.06
CA ASN A 410 9.28 16.50 -12.14
C ASN A 410 10.26 17.67 -12.02
N CYS A 411 10.45 18.21 -10.81
CA CYS A 411 11.32 19.37 -10.58
C CYS A 411 12.81 19.06 -10.68
N THR A 412 13.19 17.79 -10.59
CA THR A 412 14.58 17.31 -10.71
C THR A 412 14.87 16.61 -12.04
N GLY A 413 13.90 16.53 -12.95
CA GLY A 413 14.05 15.93 -14.27
C GLY A 413 14.12 14.39 -14.27
N MET A 414 13.66 13.75 -13.23
CA MET A 414 13.49 12.29 -13.19
C MET A 414 12.29 11.86 -14.04
N LYS A 415 12.41 10.73 -14.71
CA LYS A 415 11.34 10.18 -15.56
C LYS A 415 10.53 9.10 -14.87
#